data_c2be2e2aa9cad4b0aeabfe7c1ef189d3
#
_entry.id   c2be2e2aa9cad4b0aeabfe7c1ef189d3
#
_cell.length_a   1.000
_cell.length_b   1.000
_cell.length_c   1.000
_cell.angle_alpha   90.00
_cell.angle_beta   90.00
_cell.angle_gamma   90.00
#
_symmetry.space_group_name_H-M   'P 1'
#
loop_
_entity.id
_entity.type
_entity.pdbx_description
1 polymer ?
#
loop_
_entity_poly.entity_id
_entity_poly.type
_entity_poly.pdbx_seq_one_letter_code
_entity_poly.pdbx_strand_id
1 'polypeptide(L)'
;MILHLANFRWKEGISREDVAHLCEELAAFRQKVDCLVGYHFGPDLGLREGNADFGIAALVASPEDLGSYLEHPAHHELVGKVLGPMIASRQAVQIEVAQPLTGT
;
A
#
# COMPACT_ATOMS: atom_id res chain seq x y z
N MET A 1 15.17 8.93 2.77
CA MET A 1 13.96 8.41 2.10
C MET A 1 12.87 8.17 3.10
N ILE A 2 11.64 8.10 2.64
CA ILE A 2 10.49 7.88 3.49
C ILE A 2 9.83 6.57 3.10
N LEU A 3 9.61 5.70 4.09
CA LEU A 3 8.86 4.48 3.92
C LEU A 3 7.46 4.70 4.50
N HIS A 4 6.47 4.66 3.62
CA HIS A 4 5.07 4.76 4.00
C HIS A 4 4.51 3.36 4.13
N LEU A 5 4.09 3.02 5.35
CA LEU A 5 3.51 1.71 5.65
C LEU A 5 2.03 1.90 5.97
N ALA A 6 1.19 1.14 5.30
CA ALA A 6 -0.23 1.11 5.58
C ALA A 6 -0.68 -0.34 5.72
N ASN A 7 -1.50 -0.61 6.73
CA ASN A 7 -2.10 -1.93 6.86
C ASN A 7 -3.60 -1.81 7.10
N PHE A 8 -4.30 -2.87 6.75
CA PHE A 8 -5.75 -2.85 6.69
C PHE A 8 -6.35 -4.12 7.26
N ARG A 9 -7.48 -3.94 7.96
CA ARG A 9 -8.37 -5.05 8.29
C ARG A 9 -9.58 -4.93 7.37
N TRP A 10 -10.01 -6.08 6.85
CA TRP A 10 -11.12 -6.12 5.90
C TRP A 10 -12.47 -6.17 6.60
N LYS A 11 -13.47 -5.67 5.92
CA LYS A 11 -14.86 -5.92 6.30
C LYS A 11 -15.17 -7.40 6.15
N GLU A 12 -16.19 -7.88 6.86
CA GLU A 12 -16.68 -9.24 6.67
C GLU A 12 -17.11 -9.44 5.22
N GLY A 13 -16.90 -10.65 4.72
CA GLY A 13 -17.32 -11.02 3.39
C GLY A 13 -16.33 -10.71 2.28
N ILE A 14 -15.20 -10.09 2.60
CA ILE A 14 -14.16 -9.87 1.59
C ILE A 14 -13.53 -11.21 1.22
N SER A 15 -13.61 -11.56 -0.05
CA SER A 15 -13.16 -12.85 -0.58
C SER A 15 -11.70 -12.81 -1.05
N ARG A 16 -11.15 -14.00 -1.32
CA ARG A 16 -9.82 -14.10 -1.93
C ARG A 16 -9.79 -13.45 -3.32
N GLU A 17 -10.89 -13.55 -4.05
CA GLU A 17 -11.03 -12.94 -5.37
C GLU A 17 -11.00 -11.41 -5.27
N ASP A 18 -11.62 -10.85 -4.24
CA ASP A 18 -11.58 -9.40 -3.98
C ASP A 18 -10.14 -8.95 -3.74
N VAL A 19 -9.39 -9.71 -2.94
CA VAL A 19 -7.99 -9.41 -2.64
C VAL A 19 -7.12 -9.56 -3.89
N ALA A 20 -7.36 -10.59 -4.69
CA ALA A 20 -6.63 -10.79 -5.95
C ALA A 20 -6.87 -9.62 -6.91
N HIS A 21 -8.10 -9.16 -7.01
CA HIS A 21 -8.44 -7.99 -7.82
C HIS A 21 -7.72 -6.73 -7.31
N LEU A 22 -7.70 -6.52 -6.00
CA LEU A 22 -6.96 -5.41 -5.41
C LEU A 22 -5.48 -5.47 -5.80
N CYS A 23 -4.87 -6.65 -5.71
CA CYS A 23 -3.46 -6.81 -6.07
C CYS A 23 -3.20 -6.47 -7.55
N GLU A 24 -4.10 -6.85 -8.44
CA GLU A 24 -4.00 -6.47 -9.86
C GLU A 24 -4.08 -4.96 -10.04
N GLU A 25 -5.00 -4.32 -9.33
CA GLU A 25 -5.17 -2.86 -9.40
C GLU A 25 -3.95 -2.12 -8.81
N LEU A 26 -3.38 -2.63 -7.73
CA LEU A 26 -2.17 -2.04 -7.14
C LEU A 26 -0.97 -2.19 -8.07
N ALA A 27 -0.83 -3.32 -8.74
CA ALA A 27 0.23 -3.52 -9.72
C ALA A 27 0.10 -2.55 -10.90
N ALA A 28 -1.11 -2.34 -11.38
CA ALA A 28 -1.38 -1.37 -12.45
C ALA A 28 -1.11 0.06 -11.97
N PHE A 29 -1.53 0.38 -10.76
CA PHE A 29 -1.29 1.69 -10.14
C PHE A 29 0.19 2.01 -10.07
N ARG A 30 1.01 1.04 -9.68
CA ARG A 30 2.46 1.19 -9.58
C ARG A 30 3.06 1.77 -10.86
N GLN A 31 2.55 1.35 -12.00
CA GLN A 31 3.05 1.80 -13.31
C GLN A 31 2.67 3.24 -13.64
N LYS A 32 1.70 3.80 -12.94
CA LYS A 32 1.20 5.16 -13.21
C LYS A 32 1.87 6.22 -12.33
N VAL A 33 2.66 5.84 -11.34
CA VAL A 33 3.22 6.76 -10.35
C VAL A 33 4.73 6.72 -10.40
N ASP A 34 5.33 7.78 -10.95
CA ASP A 34 6.76 7.83 -11.21
C ASP A 34 7.61 8.05 -9.96
N CYS A 35 7.04 8.66 -8.92
CA CYS A 35 7.82 9.00 -7.72
C CYS A 35 8.08 7.83 -6.78
N LEU A 36 7.54 6.66 -7.04
CA LEU A 36 7.75 5.48 -6.20
C LEU A 36 9.13 4.87 -6.48
N VAL A 37 9.99 4.87 -5.47
CA VAL A 37 11.30 4.21 -5.52
C VAL A 37 11.13 2.71 -5.27
N GLY A 38 10.22 2.34 -4.37
CA GLY A 38 9.86 0.96 -4.10
C GLY A 38 8.38 0.87 -3.78
N TYR A 39 7.77 -0.27 -4.07
CA TYR A 39 6.36 -0.48 -3.80
C TYR A 39 6.10 -1.96 -3.62
N HIS A 40 5.63 -2.33 -2.44
CA HIS A 40 5.35 -3.72 -2.09
C HIS A 40 3.98 -3.80 -1.44
N PHE A 41 3.27 -4.87 -1.70
CA PHE A 41 1.95 -5.05 -1.12
C PHE A 41 1.59 -6.54 -1.14
N GLY A 42 0.65 -6.91 -0.30
CA GLY A 42 0.14 -8.26 -0.30
C GLY A 42 -0.69 -8.60 0.93
N PRO A 43 -1.39 -9.72 0.86
CA PRO A 43 -2.14 -10.22 2.01
C PRO A 43 -1.20 -10.73 3.10
N ASP A 44 -1.69 -10.71 4.33
CA ASP A 44 -0.97 -11.29 5.46
C ASP A 44 -0.75 -12.79 5.21
N LEU A 45 0.40 -13.29 5.66
CA LEU A 45 0.76 -14.69 5.47
C LEU A 45 0.11 -15.63 6.48
N GLY A 46 -0.54 -15.07 7.52
CA GLY A 46 -1.18 -15.90 8.54
C GLY A 46 -0.22 -16.57 9.50
N LEU A 47 0.97 -16.01 9.69
CA LEU A 47 2.01 -16.62 10.52
C LEU A 47 1.86 -16.32 12.01
N ARG A 48 1.07 -15.31 12.36
CA ARG A 48 0.83 -14.90 13.75
C ARG A 48 -0.60 -14.41 13.90
N GLU A 49 -1.18 -14.64 15.07
CA GLU A 49 -2.48 -14.09 15.41
C GLU A 49 -2.39 -12.58 15.62
N GLY A 50 -3.49 -11.90 15.42
CA GLY A 50 -3.58 -10.45 15.66
C GLY A 50 -3.07 -9.59 14.52
N ASN A 51 -2.51 -10.16 13.46
CA ASN A 51 -2.04 -9.40 12.32
C ASN A 51 -3.21 -8.75 11.55
N ALA A 52 -2.92 -7.64 10.89
CA ALA A 52 -3.84 -7.08 9.91
C ALA A 52 -3.98 -8.05 8.73
N ASP A 53 -4.92 -7.75 7.83
CA ASP A 53 -5.21 -8.65 6.71
C ASP A 53 -4.36 -8.37 5.47
N PHE A 54 -3.88 -7.13 5.32
CA PHE A 54 -3.17 -6.70 4.12
C PHE A 54 -2.23 -5.55 4.43
N GLY A 55 -1.12 -5.47 3.71
CA GLY A 55 -0.15 -4.41 3.89
C GLY A 55 0.33 -3.81 2.57
N ILE A 56 0.65 -2.52 2.61
CA ILE A 56 1.27 -1.79 1.51
C ILE A 56 2.48 -1.04 2.07
N ALA A 57 3.61 -1.16 1.38
CA ALA A 57 4.85 -0.45 1.72
C ALA A 57 5.30 0.33 0.50
N ALA A 58 5.26 1.66 0.60
CA ALA A 58 5.68 2.56 -0.49
C ALA A 58 6.92 3.33 -0.05
N LEU A 59 7.97 3.29 -0.86
CA LEU A 59 9.20 4.03 -0.62
C LEU A 59 9.29 5.21 -1.56
N VAL A 60 9.49 6.40 -1.01
CA VAL A 60 9.64 7.64 -1.79
C VAL A 60 10.88 8.39 -1.32
N ALA A 61 11.40 9.28 -2.17
CA ALA A 61 12.66 9.98 -1.89
C ALA A 61 12.49 11.12 -0.88
N SER A 62 11.33 11.76 -0.81
CA SER A 62 11.13 12.99 -0.06
C SER A 62 9.69 13.17 0.41
N PRO A 63 9.44 14.09 1.37
CA PRO A 63 8.07 14.44 1.74
C PRO A 63 7.22 14.95 0.57
N GLU A 64 7.82 15.69 -0.36
CA GLU A 64 7.12 16.16 -1.55
C GLU A 64 6.66 15.00 -2.43
N ASP A 65 7.50 14.00 -2.60
CA ASP A 65 7.15 12.81 -3.36
C ASP A 65 6.08 11.98 -2.66
N LEU A 66 6.09 11.95 -1.33
CA LEU A 66 5.02 11.32 -0.58
C LEU A 66 3.69 12.01 -0.87
N GLY A 67 3.66 13.33 -0.86
CA GLY A 67 2.48 14.10 -1.24
C GLY A 67 2.02 13.79 -2.66
N SER A 68 2.95 13.75 -3.60
CA SER A 68 2.64 13.43 -4.99
C SER A 68 2.03 12.05 -5.15
N TYR A 69 2.51 11.08 -4.38
CA TYR A 69 1.97 9.72 -4.37
C TYR A 69 0.55 9.68 -3.77
N LEU A 70 0.39 10.22 -2.56
CA LEU A 70 -0.89 10.14 -1.85
C LEU A 70 -1.99 10.97 -2.51
N GLU A 71 -1.64 12.06 -3.17
CA GLU A 71 -2.57 12.97 -3.84
C GLU A 71 -2.74 12.68 -5.32
N HIS A 72 -2.04 11.68 -5.84
CA HIS A 72 -2.14 11.32 -7.26
C HIS A 72 -3.58 10.93 -7.61
N PRO A 73 -4.12 11.40 -8.75
CA PRO A 73 -5.49 11.05 -9.15
C PRO A 73 -5.73 9.53 -9.20
N ALA A 74 -4.74 8.76 -9.64
CA ALA A 74 -4.86 7.30 -9.69
C ALA A 74 -4.95 6.71 -8.28
N HIS A 75 -4.31 7.32 -7.27
CA HIS A 75 -4.42 6.90 -5.87
C HIS A 75 -5.83 7.14 -5.34
N HIS A 76 -6.38 8.34 -5.58
CA HIS A 76 -7.74 8.66 -5.18
C HIS A 76 -8.76 7.72 -5.81
N GLU A 77 -8.58 7.41 -7.08
CA GLU A 77 -9.48 6.50 -7.78
C GLU A 77 -9.40 5.08 -7.22
N LEU A 78 -8.19 4.57 -7.03
CA LEU A 78 -7.99 3.24 -6.46
C LEU A 78 -8.60 3.14 -5.06
N VAL A 79 -8.32 4.10 -4.19
CA VAL A 79 -8.85 4.11 -2.83
C VAL A 79 -10.37 4.21 -2.85
N GLY A 80 -10.92 5.11 -3.65
CA GLY A 80 -12.37 5.32 -3.68
C GLY A 80 -13.15 4.15 -4.22
N LYS A 81 -12.64 3.50 -5.28
CA LYS A 81 -13.40 2.47 -6.01
C LYS A 81 -13.09 1.05 -5.59
N VAL A 82 -11.86 0.78 -5.15
CA VAL A 82 -11.42 -0.61 -4.90
C VAL A 82 -11.10 -0.84 -3.44
N LEU A 83 -10.12 -0.11 -2.90
CA LEU A 83 -9.61 -0.36 -1.56
C LEU A 83 -10.57 0.07 -0.47
N GLY A 84 -11.09 1.30 -0.56
CA GLY A 84 -11.97 1.86 0.46
C GLY A 84 -13.16 0.99 0.80
N PRO A 85 -13.90 0.45 -0.18
CA PRO A 85 -15.03 -0.44 0.10
C PRO A 85 -14.67 -1.72 0.86
N MET A 86 -13.40 -2.13 0.84
CA MET A 86 -12.94 -3.35 1.51
C MET A 86 -12.55 -3.12 2.98
N ILE A 87 -12.23 -1.89 3.36
CA ILE A 87 -11.56 -1.58 4.63
C ILE A 87 -12.55 -1.48 5.79
N ALA A 88 -12.32 -2.26 6.86
CA ALA A 88 -12.96 -2.06 8.15
C ALA A 88 -12.14 -1.10 9.01
N SER A 89 -10.81 -1.24 9.01
CA SER A 89 -9.91 -0.34 9.73
C SER A 89 -8.58 -0.22 8.99
N ARG A 90 -7.92 0.91 9.21
CA ARG A 90 -6.66 1.24 8.57
C ARG A 90 -5.71 1.85 9.59
N GLN A 91 -4.44 1.49 9.49
CA GLN A 91 -3.37 2.17 10.23
C GLN A 91 -2.25 2.50 9.24
N ALA A 92 -1.62 3.64 9.45
CA ALA A 92 -0.50 4.04 8.62
C ALA A 92 0.56 4.73 9.46
N VAL A 93 1.81 4.59 9.03
CA VAL A 93 2.95 5.28 9.64
C VAL A 93 3.95 5.57 8.53
N GLN A 94 4.62 6.71 8.62
CA GLN A 94 5.73 7.03 7.75
C GLN A 94 7.00 7.09 8.62
N ILE A 95 8.03 6.41 8.16
CA ILE A 95 9.30 6.41 8.86
C ILE A 95 10.41 6.87 7.92
N GLU A 96 11.38 7.57 8.49
CA GLU A 96 12.56 7.91 7.73
C GLU A 96 13.48 6.70 7.67
N VAL A 97 13.95 6.37 6.48
CA VAL A 97 14.87 5.26 6.27
C VAL A 97 16.05 5.75 5.47
N ALA A 98 17.17 5.08 5.66
CA ALA A 98 18.35 5.31 4.84
C ALA A 98 18.03 4.87 3.40
N GLN A 99 18.98 5.09 2.50
CA GLN A 99 18.82 4.62 1.12
C GLN A 99 18.56 3.12 1.12
N PRO A 100 17.81 2.61 0.11
CA PRO A 100 17.60 1.19 0.01
C PRO A 100 18.91 0.43 0.07
N LEU A 101 18.93 -0.68 0.78
CA LEU A 101 20.10 -1.54 0.82
C LEU A 101 20.35 -2.10 -0.57
N THR A 102 21.49 -1.73 -1.15
CA THR A 102 21.89 -2.22 -2.46
C THR A 102 23.31 -2.74 -2.35
N GLY A 103 23.51 -4.00 -2.62
CA GLY A 103 24.84 -4.57 -2.73
C GLY A 103 25.66 -4.62 -1.45
N THR A 104 25.01 -4.58 -0.33
CA THR A 104 25.70 -4.73 0.95
C THR A 104 25.67 -6.16 1.44
#